data_dd5c4185cdf3568cb4219212d6508d73
#
_entry.id   dd5c4185cdf3568cb4219212d6508d73
#
_cell.length_a   1.000
_cell.length_b   1.000
_cell.length_c   1.000
_cell.angle_alpha   90.00
_cell.angle_beta   90.00
_cell.angle_gamma   90.00
#
_symmetry.space_group_name_H-M   'P 1'
#
loop_
_entity.id
_entity.type
_entity.pdbx_description
1 polymer ?
#
loop_
_entity_poly.entity_id
_entity_poly.type
_entity_poly.pdbx_seq_one_letter_code
_entity_poly.pdbx_strand_id
1 'polypeptide(L)'
;ESFEGISVSKKIDKLGYRGLETVEMSYVDHRVPHGNVLGGEEGIGHGRRYALSALELGRINVASRSVGVAQAAFEAAMRYAQQRHTFGRPIFEHQAIQFKLAEMATKLQAARLMTYDAARRADAGERVDMEAGMAKLFASEAAFEIATDALRIHGGNGYTTEYPVER
;
A
#
# COMPACT_ATOMS: atom_id res chain seq x y z
N GLU A 1 5.47 -1.97 -30.01
CA GLU A 1 4.55 -1.51 -31.06
C GLU A 1 4.20 -0.06 -30.77
N SER A 2 4.41 0.85 -31.73
CA SER A 2 3.97 2.25 -31.62
C SER A 2 2.53 2.33 -32.13
N PHE A 3 1.63 2.80 -31.29
CA PHE A 3 0.26 3.11 -31.70
C PHE A 3 0.23 4.54 -32.27
N GLU A 4 -0.40 4.70 -33.41
CA GLU A 4 -0.56 6.02 -34.05
C GLU A 4 -1.31 6.97 -33.09
N GLY A 5 -0.77 8.15 -32.89
CA GLY A 5 -1.35 9.14 -31.97
C GLY A 5 -1.11 8.92 -30.49
N ILE A 6 -0.32 7.91 -30.09
CA ILE A 6 0.10 7.72 -28.70
C ILE A 6 1.60 7.98 -28.56
N SER A 7 1.98 8.80 -27.58
CA SER A 7 3.37 8.95 -27.18
C SER A 7 3.52 8.73 -25.68
N VAL A 8 4.65 8.12 -25.31
CA VAL A 8 4.98 7.78 -23.92
C VAL A 8 6.28 8.48 -23.57
N SER A 9 6.30 9.18 -22.44
CA SER A 9 7.49 9.86 -21.93
C SER A 9 8.57 8.89 -21.45
N LYS A 10 9.74 9.42 -21.10
CA LYS A 10 10.73 8.67 -20.32
C LYS A 10 10.13 8.27 -18.97
N LYS A 11 10.63 7.16 -18.42
CA LYS A 11 10.31 6.72 -17.07
C LYS A 11 10.60 7.83 -16.06
N ILE A 12 9.63 8.08 -15.19
CA ILE A 12 9.74 9.03 -14.07
C ILE A 12 10.41 8.32 -12.89
N ASP A 13 11.48 8.92 -12.36
CA ASP A 13 12.13 8.43 -11.13
C ASP A 13 11.23 8.67 -9.91
N LYS A 14 11.16 7.66 -9.03
CA LYS A 14 10.26 7.68 -7.88
C LYS A 14 10.98 7.40 -6.58
N LEU A 15 10.47 7.95 -5.49
CA LEU A 15 10.95 7.68 -4.13
C LEU A 15 10.90 6.17 -3.79
N GLY A 16 9.84 5.50 -4.17
CA GLY A 16 9.63 4.08 -3.92
C GLY A 16 8.83 3.40 -5.03
N TYR A 17 8.49 2.13 -4.81
CA TYR A 17 7.70 1.32 -5.75
C TYR A 17 8.34 1.25 -7.16
N ARG A 18 9.66 1.10 -7.17
CA ARG A 18 10.51 1.21 -8.36
C ARG A 18 10.32 0.08 -9.36
N GLY A 19 9.73 -1.03 -8.93
CA GLY A 19 9.40 -2.18 -9.80
C GLY A 19 8.26 -1.93 -10.80
N LEU A 20 7.46 -0.88 -10.59
CA LEU A 20 6.45 -0.42 -11.55
C LEU A 20 6.91 0.86 -12.20
N GLU A 21 6.82 0.93 -13.52
CA GLU A 21 7.13 2.14 -14.26
C GLU A 21 5.99 3.15 -14.16
N THR A 22 6.35 4.42 -14.11
CA THR A 22 5.43 5.56 -14.18
C THR A 22 5.90 6.45 -15.33
N VAL A 23 4.98 6.77 -16.22
CA VAL A 23 5.23 7.55 -17.43
C VAL A 23 4.10 8.54 -17.66
N GLU A 24 4.35 9.57 -18.45
CA GLU A 24 3.31 10.40 -19.03
C GLU A 24 2.89 9.83 -20.38
N MET A 25 1.60 9.79 -20.65
CA MET A 25 1.05 9.37 -21.92
C MET A 25 0.29 10.53 -22.56
N SER A 26 0.61 10.81 -23.82
CA SER A 26 -0.11 11.82 -24.61
C SER A 26 -0.86 11.14 -25.73
N TYR A 27 -2.06 11.60 -25.98
CA TYR A 27 -2.95 11.13 -27.03
C TYR A 27 -3.26 12.30 -27.95
N VAL A 28 -2.83 12.20 -29.23
CA VAL A 28 -3.06 13.24 -30.24
C VAL A 28 -3.71 12.58 -31.45
N ASP A 29 -4.94 12.93 -31.71
CA ASP A 29 -5.74 12.38 -32.82
C ASP A 29 -5.79 10.84 -32.86
N HIS A 30 -5.60 10.21 -31.69
CA HIS A 30 -5.63 8.74 -31.57
C HIS A 30 -7.05 8.21 -31.79
N ARG A 31 -7.19 7.36 -32.79
CA ARG A 31 -8.47 6.72 -33.13
C ARG A 31 -8.61 5.40 -32.44
N VAL A 32 -9.67 5.27 -31.65
CA VAL A 32 -10.01 4.04 -30.94
C VAL A 32 -11.15 3.32 -31.68
N PRO A 33 -10.98 2.04 -32.05
CA PRO A 33 -12.05 1.26 -32.64
C PRO A 33 -13.27 1.24 -31.71
N HIS A 34 -14.48 1.33 -32.30
CA HIS A 34 -15.73 1.39 -31.55
C HIS A 34 -15.92 0.20 -30.58
N GLY A 35 -15.50 -1.00 -31.02
CA GLY A 35 -15.53 -2.19 -30.17
C GLY A 35 -14.65 -2.14 -28.90
N ASN A 36 -13.75 -1.15 -28.78
CA ASN A 36 -12.90 -0.94 -27.60
C ASN A 36 -13.53 0.01 -26.56
N VAL A 37 -14.73 0.53 -26.82
CA VAL A 37 -15.47 1.35 -25.86
C VAL A 37 -15.88 0.49 -24.66
N LEU A 38 -15.49 0.88 -23.46
CA LEU A 38 -15.88 0.18 -22.21
C LEU A 38 -17.41 0.22 -22.06
N GLY A 39 -18.05 -0.95 -21.96
CA GLY A 39 -19.51 -1.08 -21.89
C GLY A 39 -20.23 -0.96 -23.21
N GLY A 40 -19.49 -0.93 -24.35
CA GLY A 40 -20.07 -0.83 -25.71
C GLY A 40 -20.87 0.47 -25.89
N GLU A 41 -21.95 0.43 -26.66
CA GLU A 41 -22.82 1.60 -26.92
C GLU A 41 -23.39 2.19 -25.63
N GLU A 42 -23.82 1.34 -24.68
CA GLU A 42 -24.38 1.77 -23.41
C GLU A 42 -23.32 2.41 -22.49
N GLY A 43 -22.05 2.20 -22.79
CA GLY A 43 -20.91 2.78 -22.06
C GLY A 43 -20.57 4.23 -22.45
N ILE A 44 -21.10 4.68 -23.58
CA ILE A 44 -20.83 6.04 -24.08
C ILE A 44 -21.35 7.07 -23.09
N GLY A 45 -20.49 8.01 -22.70
CA GLY A 45 -20.81 9.03 -21.67
C GLY A 45 -20.63 8.56 -20.23
N HIS A 46 -20.39 7.28 -19.95
CA HIS A 46 -20.23 6.72 -18.62
C HIS A 46 -18.78 6.53 -18.15
N GLY A 47 -17.79 6.95 -18.93
CA GLY A 47 -16.35 6.77 -18.64
C GLY A 47 -15.92 7.29 -17.27
N ARG A 48 -16.46 8.46 -16.82
CA ARG A 48 -16.21 9.00 -15.48
C ARG A 48 -16.69 8.04 -14.37
N ARG A 49 -17.86 7.44 -14.53
CA ARG A 49 -18.40 6.47 -13.56
C ARG A 49 -17.51 5.24 -13.46
N TYR A 50 -17.07 4.70 -14.60
CA TYR A 50 -16.16 3.55 -14.63
C TYR A 50 -14.81 3.85 -13.97
N ALA A 51 -14.23 5.03 -14.24
CA ALA A 51 -12.99 5.44 -13.60
C ALA A 51 -13.13 5.57 -12.07
N LEU A 52 -14.22 6.19 -11.58
CA LEU A 52 -14.46 6.33 -10.15
C LEU A 52 -14.69 4.97 -9.46
N SER A 53 -15.41 4.06 -10.09
CA SER A 53 -15.62 2.70 -9.57
C SER A 53 -14.31 1.92 -9.48
N ALA A 54 -13.42 2.05 -10.47
CA ALA A 54 -12.08 1.44 -10.42
C ALA A 54 -11.23 2.00 -9.27
N LEU A 55 -11.39 3.29 -8.92
CA LEU A 55 -10.69 3.89 -7.79
C LEU A 55 -11.16 3.36 -6.43
N GLU A 56 -12.41 2.95 -6.29
CA GLU A 56 -12.91 2.33 -5.06
C GLU A 56 -12.20 1.01 -4.77
N LEU A 57 -12.15 0.13 -5.75
CA LEU A 57 -11.37 -1.12 -5.66
C LEU A 57 -9.87 -0.84 -5.50
N GLY A 58 -9.37 0.21 -6.15
CA GLY A 58 -8.00 0.68 -6.00
C GLY A 58 -7.65 1.04 -4.56
N ARG A 59 -8.57 1.63 -3.78
CA ARG A 59 -8.36 1.94 -2.36
C ARG A 59 -8.19 0.68 -1.52
N ILE A 60 -9.00 -0.36 -1.74
CA ILE A 60 -8.86 -1.66 -1.05
C ILE A 60 -7.50 -2.30 -1.39
N ASN A 61 -7.07 -2.23 -2.65
CA ASN A 61 -5.75 -2.71 -3.07
C ASN A 61 -4.60 -1.98 -2.37
N VAL A 62 -4.69 -0.64 -2.22
CA VAL A 62 -3.68 0.14 -1.49
C VAL A 62 -3.69 -0.23 -0.01
N ALA A 63 -4.86 -0.39 0.62
CA ALA A 63 -4.98 -0.83 2.00
C ALA A 63 -4.33 -2.20 2.22
N SER A 64 -4.60 -3.16 1.34
CA SER A 64 -4.00 -4.50 1.39
C SER A 64 -2.49 -4.48 1.29
N ARG A 65 -1.93 -3.68 0.38
CA ARG A 65 -0.47 -3.48 0.28
C ARG A 65 0.12 -2.86 1.54
N SER A 66 -0.56 -1.87 2.11
CA SER A 66 -0.14 -1.23 3.36
C SER A 66 -0.10 -2.23 4.52
N VAL A 67 -1.11 -3.10 4.64
CA VAL A 67 -1.12 -4.21 5.62
C VAL A 67 0.08 -5.14 5.40
N GLY A 68 0.41 -5.48 4.15
CA GLY A 68 1.57 -6.33 3.83
C GLY A 68 2.90 -5.71 4.23
N VAL A 69 3.10 -4.42 3.95
CA VAL A 69 4.31 -3.67 4.35
C VAL A 69 4.41 -3.59 5.88
N ALA A 70 3.31 -3.24 6.55
CA ALA A 70 3.25 -3.17 8.01
C ALA A 70 3.55 -4.52 8.66
N GLN A 71 3.03 -5.62 8.11
CA GLN A 71 3.31 -6.97 8.57
C GLN A 71 4.81 -7.29 8.48
N ALA A 72 5.42 -7.05 7.32
CA ALA A 72 6.84 -7.32 7.11
C ALA A 72 7.74 -6.50 8.07
N ALA A 73 7.43 -5.22 8.26
CA ALA A 73 8.15 -4.34 9.18
C ALA A 73 8.00 -4.82 10.64
N PHE A 74 6.79 -5.16 11.07
CA PHE A 74 6.52 -5.68 12.39
C PHE A 74 7.28 -6.98 12.67
N GLU A 75 7.24 -7.94 11.74
CA GLU A 75 7.96 -9.21 11.89
C GLU A 75 9.48 -9.02 11.95
N ALA A 76 10.03 -8.11 11.16
CA ALA A 76 11.44 -7.76 11.21
C ALA A 76 11.83 -7.18 12.58
N ALA A 77 11.02 -6.24 13.09
CA ALA A 77 11.22 -5.63 14.41
C ALA A 77 11.13 -6.66 15.55
N MET A 78 10.15 -7.56 15.48
CA MET A 78 9.98 -8.64 16.47
C MET A 78 11.19 -9.58 16.50
N ARG A 79 11.67 -10.03 15.35
CA ARG A 79 12.88 -10.89 15.27
C ARG A 79 14.10 -10.18 15.81
N TYR A 80 14.32 -8.93 15.40
CA TYR A 80 15.46 -8.15 15.85
C TYR A 80 15.43 -7.92 17.36
N ALA A 81 14.26 -7.57 17.92
CA ALA A 81 14.12 -7.30 19.35
C ALA A 81 14.44 -8.51 20.25
N GLN A 82 14.24 -9.72 19.75
CA GLN A 82 14.59 -10.96 20.45
C GLN A 82 16.09 -11.30 20.37
N GLN A 83 16.75 -10.88 19.30
CA GLN A 83 18.15 -11.19 19.04
C GLN A 83 19.12 -10.14 19.57
N ARG A 84 18.74 -8.87 19.54
CA ARG A 84 19.57 -7.76 20.00
C ARG A 84 19.58 -7.64 21.49
N HIS A 85 20.77 -7.62 22.09
CA HIS A 85 20.95 -7.45 23.54
C HIS A 85 21.51 -6.06 23.88
N THR A 86 20.95 -5.47 24.94
CA THR A 86 21.48 -4.27 25.60
C THR A 86 21.32 -4.40 27.10
N PHE A 87 22.24 -3.89 27.90
CA PHE A 87 22.20 -3.99 29.35
C PHE A 87 22.02 -5.44 29.87
N GLY A 88 22.65 -6.40 29.17
CA GLY A 88 22.66 -7.81 29.59
C GLY A 88 21.41 -8.64 29.26
N ARG A 89 20.43 -8.07 28.51
CA ARG A 89 19.21 -8.77 28.13
C ARG A 89 18.72 -8.41 26.73
N PRO A 90 17.86 -9.24 26.09
CA PRO A 90 17.25 -8.89 24.82
C PRO A 90 16.48 -7.57 24.91
N ILE A 91 16.51 -6.75 23.86
CA ILE A 91 15.79 -5.46 23.89
C ILE A 91 14.27 -5.65 23.98
N PHE A 92 13.75 -6.79 23.58
CA PHE A 92 12.37 -7.21 23.78
C PHE A 92 11.92 -7.12 25.26
N GLU A 93 12.82 -7.30 26.22
CA GLU A 93 12.52 -7.24 27.65
C GLU A 93 12.46 -5.80 28.21
N HIS A 94 12.79 -4.80 27.42
CA HIS A 94 12.65 -3.40 27.81
C HIS A 94 11.22 -2.93 27.56
N GLN A 95 10.58 -2.38 28.60
CA GLN A 95 9.17 -1.97 28.56
C GLN A 95 8.85 -1.01 27.39
N ALA A 96 9.74 -0.08 27.07
CA ALA A 96 9.56 0.84 25.94
C ALA A 96 9.46 0.12 24.59
N ILE A 97 10.20 -0.98 24.39
CA ILE A 97 10.13 -1.82 23.20
C ILE A 97 8.84 -2.64 23.19
N GLN A 98 8.46 -3.18 24.37
CA GLN A 98 7.19 -3.94 24.51
C GLN A 98 5.97 -3.09 24.14
N PHE A 99 5.93 -1.83 24.59
CA PHE A 99 4.83 -0.92 24.26
C PHE A 99 4.78 -0.64 22.75
N LYS A 100 5.93 -0.34 22.14
CA LYS A 100 5.97 -0.14 20.67
C LYS A 100 5.46 -1.35 19.91
N LEU A 101 5.93 -2.54 20.25
CA LEU A 101 5.50 -3.77 19.59
C LEU A 101 4.00 -4.04 19.81
N ALA A 102 3.46 -3.77 20.98
CA ALA A 102 2.03 -3.90 21.26
C ALA A 102 1.19 -2.92 20.44
N GLU A 103 1.62 -1.66 20.34
CA GLU A 103 0.95 -0.64 19.51
C GLU A 103 1.01 -0.98 18.02
N MET A 104 2.18 -1.42 17.53
CA MET A 104 2.35 -1.88 16.14
C MET A 104 1.42 -3.05 15.82
N ALA A 105 1.35 -4.06 16.70
CA ALA A 105 0.47 -5.21 16.53
C ALA A 105 -1.01 -4.81 16.51
N THR A 106 -1.42 -3.91 17.39
CA THR A 106 -2.80 -3.42 17.48
C THR A 106 -3.21 -2.67 16.21
N LYS A 107 -2.38 -1.73 15.75
CA LYS A 107 -2.62 -0.97 14.50
C LYS A 107 -2.67 -1.87 13.28
N LEU A 108 -1.74 -2.84 13.18
CA LEU A 108 -1.70 -3.82 12.11
C LEU A 108 -2.98 -4.66 12.06
N GLN A 109 -3.43 -5.14 13.22
CA GLN A 109 -4.66 -5.94 13.30
C GLN A 109 -5.90 -5.12 12.92
N ALA A 110 -6.00 -3.88 13.39
CA ALA A 110 -7.09 -2.99 13.03
C ALA A 110 -7.11 -2.70 11.51
N ALA A 111 -5.95 -2.38 10.93
CA ALA A 111 -5.81 -2.17 9.48
C ALA A 111 -6.26 -3.39 8.67
N ARG A 112 -5.87 -4.60 9.12
CA ARG A 112 -6.25 -5.85 8.48
C ARG A 112 -7.77 -6.09 8.53
N LEU A 113 -8.39 -5.90 9.69
CA LEU A 113 -9.83 -6.09 9.87
C LEU A 113 -10.64 -5.13 8.99
N MET A 114 -10.27 -3.85 8.95
CA MET A 114 -10.93 -2.86 8.09
C MET A 114 -10.76 -3.18 6.61
N THR A 115 -9.58 -3.63 6.19
CA THR A 115 -9.30 -4.00 4.81
C THR A 115 -10.14 -5.21 4.38
N TYR A 116 -10.22 -6.23 5.24
CA TYR A 116 -11.01 -7.44 4.96
C TYR A 116 -12.51 -7.17 5.00
N ASP A 117 -12.99 -6.28 5.87
CA ASP A 117 -14.39 -5.90 5.88
C ASP A 117 -14.80 -5.20 4.58
N ALA A 118 -14.02 -4.20 4.15
CA ALA A 118 -14.24 -3.50 2.88
C ALA A 118 -14.22 -4.47 1.68
N ALA A 119 -13.26 -5.41 1.65
CA ALA A 119 -13.16 -6.41 0.59
C ALA A 119 -14.37 -7.35 0.55
N ARG A 120 -14.79 -7.90 1.70
CA ARG A 120 -15.95 -8.79 1.77
C ARG A 120 -17.24 -8.13 1.34
N ARG A 121 -17.46 -6.87 1.72
CA ARG A 121 -18.62 -6.10 1.29
C ARG A 121 -18.60 -5.84 -0.21
N ALA A 122 -17.44 -5.49 -0.77
CA ALA A 122 -17.28 -5.33 -2.22
C ALA A 122 -17.58 -6.62 -2.98
N ASP A 123 -17.09 -7.77 -2.48
CA ASP A 123 -17.39 -9.10 -3.05
C ASP A 123 -18.88 -9.46 -2.97
N ALA A 124 -19.59 -8.96 -1.96
CA ALA A 124 -21.02 -9.08 -1.83
C ALA A 124 -21.83 -8.14 -2.76
N GLY A 125 -21.15 -7.31 -3.54
CA GLY A 125 -21.77 -6.34 -4.45
C GLY A 125 -22.32 -5.09 -3.75
N GLU A 126 -21.93 -4.84 -2.50
CA GLU A 126 -22.32 -3.63 -1.78
C GLU A 126 -21.53 -2.42 -2.29
N ARG A 127 -22.10 -1.25 -2.12
CA ARG A 127 -21.38 0.02 -2.31
C ARG A 127 -20.47 0.28 -1.12
N VAL A 128 -19.15 0.41 -1.36
CA VAL A 128 -18.12 0.42 -0.32
C VAL A 128 -17.23 1.68 -0.32
N ASP A 129 -17.71 2.80 -0.85
CA ASP A 129 -16.92 4.03 -0.97
C ASP A 129 -16.32 4.47 0.37
N MET A 130 -17.13 4.41 1.43
CA MET A 130 -16.76 4.83 2.77
C MET A 130 -15.80 3.81 3.41
N GLU A 131 -16.14 2.54 3.39
CA GLU A 131 -15.36 1.44 3.96
C GLU A 131 -13.99 1.34 3.27
N ALA A 132 -13.95 1.41 1.94
CA ALA A 132 -12.71 1.42 1.17
C ALA A 132 -11.85 2.67 1.46
N GLY A 133 -12.52 3.83 1.64
CA GLY A 133 -11.86 5.08 2.03
C GLY A 133 -11.24 5.01 3.41
N MET A 134 -11.99 4.54 4.42
CA MET A 134 -11.53 4.36 5.80
C MET A 134 -10.40 3.32 5.88
N ALA A 135 -10.56 2.18 5.23
CA ALA A 135 -9.55 1.13 5.19
C ALA A 135 -8.22 1.64 4.58
N LYS A 136 -8.30 2.34 3.45
CA LYS A 136 -7.11 2.93 2.81
C LYS A 136 -6.43 3.95 3.71
N LEU A 137 -7.20 4.89 4.27
CA LEU A 137 -6.66 5.92 5.15
C LEU A 137 -5.95 5.29 6.34
N PHE A 138 -6.66 4.50 7.12
CA PHE A 138 -6.10 3.91 8.33
C PHE A 138 -4.91 2.98 8.05
N ALA A 139 -5.02 2.08 7.06
CA ALA A 139 -3.95 1.13 6.75
C ALA A 139 -2.67 1.82 6.26
N SER A 140 -2.79 2.88 5.44
CA SER A 140 -1.61 3.59 4.93
C SER A 140 -0.88 4.39 6.03
N GLU A 141 -1.60 5.07 6.91
CA GLU A 141 -1.03 5.80 8.04
C GLU A 141 -0.40 4.83 9.06
N ALA A 142 -1.12 3.76 9.43
CA ALA A 142 -0.60 2.73 10.32
C ALA A 142 0.65 2.06 9.76
N ALA A 143 0.71 1.78 8.47
CA ALA A 143 1.89 1.18 7.84
C ALA A 143 3.11 2.09 7.93
N PHE A 144 2.94 3.40 7.72
CA PHE A 144 4.01 4.38 7.86
C PHE A 144 4.53 4.45 9.30
N GLU A 145 3.64 4.49 10.27
CA GLU A 145 4.01 4.50 11.69
C GLU A 145 4.73 3.21 12.11
N ILE A 146 4.21 2.04 11.70
CA ILE A 146 4.80 0.73 11.99
C ILE A 146 6.18 0.60 11.35
N ALA A 147 6.35 1.00 10.09
CA ALA A 147 7.64 0.99 9.42
C ALA A 147 8.66 1.91 10.13
N THR A 148 8.23 3.11 10.53
CA THR A 148 9.06 4.05 11.28
C THR A 148 9.48 3.49 12.64
N ASP A 149 8.57 2.86 13.37
CA ASP A 149 8.89 2.24 14.66
C ASP A 149 9.76 0.99 14.50
N ALA A 150 9.60 0.24 13.42
CA ALA A 150 10.52 -0.86 13.10
C ALA A 150 11.97 -0.36 12.89
N LEU A 151 12.14 0.73 12.13
CA LEU A 151 13.45 1.42 11.99
C LEU A 151 14.02 1.83 13.36
N ARG A 152 13.20 2.44 14.22
CA ARG A 152 13.60 2.88 15.56
C ARG A 152 14.01 1.73 16.47
N ILE A 153 13.31 0.59 16.40
CA ILE A 153 13.66 -0.62 17.16
C ILE A 153 15.02 -1.17 16.71
N HIS A 154 15.35 -1.10 15.43
CA HIS A 154 16.66 -1.49 14.91
C HIS A 154 17.77 -0.50 15.27
N GLY A 155 17.44 0.74 15.67
CA GLY A 155 18.40 1.78 15.97
C GLY A 155 19.30 2.08 14.77
N GLY A 156 20.61 2.22 14.97
CA GLY A 156 21.57 2.48 13.89
C GLY A 156 21.57 1.43 12.79
N ASN A 157 21.28 0.18 13.11
CA ASN A 157 21.18 -0.90 12.13
C ASN A 157 19.99 -0.73 11.16
N GLY A 158 18.92 -0.06 11.59
CA GLY A 158 17.79 0.25 10.72
C GLY A 158 18.12 1.23 9.59
N TYR A 159 19.22 1.97 9.71
CA TYR A 159 19.70 2.91 8.71
C TYR A 159 20.66 2.28 7.68
N THR A 160 20.95 0.99 7.81
CA THR A 160 21.87 0.26 6.92
C THR A 160 21.10 -0.68 5.98
N THR A 161 21.68 -0.93 4.81
CA THR A 161 21.11 -1.87 3.83
C THR A 161 21.21 -3.34 4.23
N GLU A 162 21.86 -3.65 5.37
CA GLU A 162 21.98 -5.01 5.91
C GLU A 162 20.65 -5.54 6.47
N TYR A 163 19.74 -4.64 6.83
CA TYR A 163 18.43 -4.99 7.37
C TYR A 163 17.31 -4.54 6.44
N PRO A 164 16.25 -5.35 6.26
CA PRO A 164 15.20 -5.08 5.27
C PRO A 164 14.29 -3.89 5.61
N VAL A 165 14.41 -3.34 6.82
CA VAL A 165 13.55 -2.23 7.29
C VAL A 165 13.91 -0.86 6.72
N GLU A 166 15.06 -0.74 6.03
CA GLU A 166 15.46 0.49 5.33
C GLU A 166 14.70 0.73 4.01
N ARG A 167 14.12 -0.32 3.43
CA ARG A 167 13.37 -0.32 2.16
C ARG A 167 12.02 0.33 2.35
#